data_adf355873af2c64ecfba40bef06ec5e8
#
_entry.id   adf355873af2c64ecfba40bef06ec5e8
#
_cell.length_a   1.000
_cell.length_b   1.000
_cell.length_c   1.000
_cell.angle_alpha   90.00
_cell.angle_beta   90.00
_cell.angle_gamma   90.00
#
_symmetry.space_group_name_H-M   'P 1'
#
loop_
_entity.id
_entity.type
_entity.pdbx_description
1 polymer ?
#
loop_
_entity_poly.entity_id
_entity_poly.type
_entity_poly.pdbx_seq_one_letter_code
_entity_poly.pdbx_strand_id
1 'polypeptide(L)'
;VTNDVQALQNALVDKLIELVTESSVLVGSIVLMFYLDWKLTFITLITVPLVGQAMNIFGKKLKQSGIVIQERLADINSLLQESISAVRVVKSFVRERYEIERFHRQNELNFQAEMKNVQLTSLLTPTVEFLAAITVTFILWIGGYEVVQGDLTAGALVAFLTYAVNLANPVKRISRIYGTVQRAMAAADRVFDVIDMEETIHDKEGAVPLPEIEGRVAVKDVSFS
;
A
#
# COMPACT_ATOMS: atom_id res chain seq x y z
N VAL A 1 -17.40 -10.17 -5.27
CA VAL A 1 -18.24 -9.00 -5.63
C VAL A 1 -18.54 -8.13 -4.41
N THR A 2 -19.05 -8.66 -3.26
CA THR A 2 -19.36 -7.85 -2.06
C THR A 2 -18.17 -7.05 -1.54
N ASN A 3 -17.01 -7.68 -1.49
CA ASN A 3 -15.76 -7.05 -1.05
C ASN A 3 -15.26 -5.97 -2.05
N ASP A 4 -15.53 -6.18 -3.35
CA ASP A 4 -15.15 -5.24 -4.40
C ASP A 4 -16.07 -3.99 -4.37
N VAL A 5 -17.37 -4.18 -4.14
CA VAL A 5 -18.32 -3.06 -3.93
C VAL A 5 -17.94 -2.22 -2.72
N GLN A 6 -17.52 -2.86 -1.63
CA GLN A 6 -17.07 -2.15 -0.43
C GLN A 6 -15.76 -1.39 -0.67
N ALA A 7 -14.83 -1.94 -1.46
CA ALA A 7 -13.62 -1.25 -1.88
C ALA A 7 -13.93 0.00 -2.73
N LEU A 8 -14.91 -0.10 -3.64
CA LEU A 8 -15.41 1.04 -4.42
C LEU A 8 -16.05 2.11 -3.55
N GLN A 9 -16.96 1.72 -2.65
CA GLN A 9 -17.60 2.66 -1.74
C GLN A 9 -16.58 3.43 -0.89
N ASN A 10 -15.63 2.73 -0.27
CA ASN A 10 -14.56 3.36 0.52
C ASN A 10 -13.71 4.32 -0.31
N ALA A 11 -13.41 3.97 -1.58
CA ALA A 11 -12.63 4.84 -2.45
C ALA A 11 -13.41 6.09 -2.88
N LEU A 12 -14.69 5.94 -3.23
CA LEU A 12 -15.52 7.04 -3.74
C LEU A 12 -16.00 7.99 -2.64
N VAL A 13 -16.27 7.49 -1.43
CA VAL A 13 -16.79 8.35 -0.35
C VAL A 13 -15.64 8.84 0.51
N ASP A 14 -14.94 7.94 1.21
CA ASP A 14 -13.97 8.34 2.21
C ASP A 14 -12.71 8.95 1.59
N LYS A 15 -12.22 8.36 0.48
CA LYS A 15 -10.95 8.78 -0.08
C LYS A 15 -11.05 10.02 -0.96
N LEU A 16 -12.20 10.30 -1.56
CA LEU A 16 -12.41 11.57 -2.24
C LEU A 16 -12.48 12.75 -1.26
N ILE A 17 -13.19 12.59 -0.15
CA ILE A 17 -13.23 13.61 0.91
C ILE A 17 -11.84 13.85 1.48
N GLU A 18 -11.11 12.75 1.80
CA GLU A 18 -9.73 12.84 2.28
C GLU A 18 -8.81 13.54 1.25
N LEU A 19 -8.95 13.24 -0.04
CA LEU A 19 -8.17 13.85 -1.11
C LEU A 19 -8.41 15.37 -1.19
N VAL A 20 -9.67 15.81 -1.18
CA VAL A 20 -10.02 17.24 -1.21
C VAL A 20 -9.47 17.94 0.04
N THR A 21 -9.64 17.34 1.21
CA THR A 21 -9.16 17.90 2.47
C THR A 21 -7.64 18.04 2.49
N GLU A 22 -6.91 16.96 2.17
CA GLU A 22 -5.45 16.96 2.20
C GLU A 22 -4.85 17.84 1.11
N SER A 23 -5.48 17.93 -0.07
CA SER A 23 -5.09 18.85 -1.13
C SER A 23 -5.30 20.30 -0.71
N SER A 24 -6.41 20.62 -0.05
CA SER A 24 -6.70 21.97 0.47
C SER A 24 -5.70 22.36 1.56
N VAL A 25 -5.37 21.44 2.48
CA VAL A 25 -4.35 21.65 3.52
C VAL A 25 -2.98 21.87 2.89
N LEU A 26 -2.61 21.09 1.88
CA LEU A 26 -1.32 21.21 1.19
C LEU A 26 -1.19 22.56 0.49
N VAL A 27 -2.18 22.91 -0.33
CA VAL A 27 -2.20 24.18 -1.08
C VAL A 27 -2.25 25.36 -0.11
N GLY A 28 -3.13 25.31 0.89
CA GLY A 28 -3.25 26.38 1.91
C GLY A 28 -1.95 26.57 2.69
N SER A 29 -1.29 25.49 3.09
CA SER A 29 0.00 25.55 3.78
C SER A 29 1.08 26.19 2.89
N ILE A 30 1.17 25.81 1.62
CA ILE A 30 2.14 26.38 0.68
C ILE A 30 1.86 27.88 0.46
N VAL A 31 0.61 28.26 0.26
CA VAL A 31 0.22 29.66 0.07
C VAL A 31 0.59 30.49 1.31
N LEU A 32 0.28 30.00 2.52
CA LEU A 32 0.64 30.66 3.76
C LEU A 32 2.16 30.76 3.95
N MET A 33 2.90 29.73 3.60
CA MET A 33 4.37 29.76 3.64
C MET A 33 4.93 30.82 2.70
N PHE A 34 4.41 30.94 1.47
CA PHE A 34 4.80 32.00 0.53
C PHE A 34 4.44 33.40 1.03
N TYR A 35 3.30 33.54 1.72
CA TYR A 35 2.89 34.78 2.33
C TYR A 35 3.78 35.19 3.50
N LEU A 36 4.25 34.26 4.31
CA LEU A 36 5.14 34.51 5.44
C LEU A 36 6.55 34.86 4.97
N ASP A 37 7.15 33.99 4.14
CA ASP A 37 8.46 34.21 3.53
C ASP A 37 8.67 33.32 2.30
N TRP A 38 8.91 33.96 1.15
CA TRP A 38 9.10 33.23 -0.10
C TRP A 38 10.47 32.52 -0.18
N LYS A 39 11.53 33.09 0.44
CA LYS A 39 12.89 32.50 0.39
C LYS A 39 12.93 31.22 1.21
N LEU A 40 12.40 31.25 2.43
CA LEU A 40 12.28 30.08 3.28
C LEU A 40 11.41 28.99 2.64
N THR A 41 10.36 29.40 1.92
CA THR A 41 9.48 28.48 1.19
C THR A 41 10.24 27.74 0.09
N PHE A 42 11.06 28.44 -0.70
CA PHE A 42 11.90 27.77 -1.72
C PHE A 42 12.88 26.76 -1.11
N ILE A 43 13.51 27.08 0.03
CA ILE A 43 14.40 26.15 0.74
C ILE A 43 13.63 24.88 1.13
N THR A 44 12.44 25.06 1.69
CA THR A 44 11.58 23.91 2.07
C THR A 44 11.16 23.10 0.85
N LEU A 45 10.75 23.75 -0.24
CA LEU A 45 10.31 23.08 -1.46
C LEU A 45 11.44 22.29 -2.15
N ILE A 46 12.68 22.72 -2.07
CA ILE A 46 13.83 21.97 -2.59
C ILE A 46 14.04 20.66 -1.82
N THR A 47 13.72 20.63 -0.52
CA THR A 47 13.87 19.41 0.30
C THR A 47 12.84 18.35 -0.06
N VAL A 48 11.63 18.73 -0.48
CA VAL A 48 10.55 17.79 -0.82
C VAL A 48 10.97 16.78 -1.90
N PRO A 49 11.53 17.18 -3.06
CA PRO A 49 11.99 16.21 -4.06
C PRO A 49 13.17 15.37 -3.59
N LEU A 50 14.06 15.90 -2.73
CA LEU A 50 15.18 15.13 -2.16
C LEU A 50 14.67 13.99 -1.26
N VAL A 51 13.71 14.30 -0.37
CA VAL A 51 13.04 13.29 0.47
C VAL A 51 12.27 12.30 -0.41
N GLY A 52 11.57 12.79 -1.43
CA GLY A 52 10.83 11.96 -2.39
C GLY A 52 11.74 10.98 -3.14
N GLN A 53 12.92 11.42 -3.57
CA GLN A 53 13.92 10.54 -4.18
C GLN A 53 14.45 9.48 -3.21
N ALA A 54 14.79 9.86 -1.98
CA ALA A 54 15.20 8.91 -0.95
C ALA A 54 14.12 7.85 -0.72
N MET A 55 12.87 8.27 -0.53
CA MET A 55 11.72 7.36 -0.37
C MET A 55 11.51 6.44 -1.59
N ASN A 56 11.71 6.93 -2.80
CA ASN A 56 11.55 6.12 -4.02
C ASN A 56 12.65 5.04 -4.12
N ILE A 57 13.91 5.40 -3.85
CA ILE A 57 15.05 4.48 -3.88
C ILE A 57 14.87 3.36 -2.84
N PHE A 58 14.60 3.73 -1.59
CA PHE A 58 14.39 2.76 -0.52
C PHE A 58 13.09 1.98 -0.72
N GLY A 59 12.01 2.63 -1.16
CA GLY A 59 10.72 2.00 -1.40
C GLY A 59 10.77 0.88 -2.43
N LYS A 60 11.51 1.06 -3.53
CA LYS A 60 11.74 0.00 -4.52
C LYS A 60 12.46 -1.21 -3.92
N LYS A 61 13.51 -0.97 -3.12
CA LYS A 61 14.28 -2.04 -2.46
C LYS A 61 13.44 -2.75 -1.39
N LEU A 62 12.65 -2.01 -0.61
CA LEU A 62 11.74 -2.55 0.39
C LEU A 62 10.64 -3.41 -0.25
N LYS A 63 10.08 -2.96 -1.39
CA LYS A 63 9.10 -3.75 -2.14
C LYS A 63 9.69 -5.08 -2.61
N GLN A 64 10.90 -5.07 -3.18
CA GLN A 64 11.58 -6.30 -3.59
C GLN A 64 11.86 -7.23 -2.42
N SER A 65 12.35 -6.69 -1.30
CA SER A 65 12.58 -7.46 -0.08
C SER A 65 11.27 -8.06 0.46
N GLY A 66 10.16 -7.31 0.42
CA GLY A 66 8.84 -7.79 0.84
C GLY A 66 8.33 -8.95 -0.01
N ILE A 67 8.57 -8.95 -1.33
CA ILE A 67 8.22 -10.06 -2.21
C ILE A 67 9.00 -11.32 -1.80
N VAL A 68 10.32 -11.20 -1.59
CA VAL A 68 11.16 -12.34 -1.15
C VAL A 68 10.68 -12.90 0.18
N ILE A 69 10.31 -12.05 1.15
CA ILE A 69 9.76 -12.51 2.44
C ILE A 69 8.48 -13.32 2.22
N GLN A 70 7.57 -12.85 1.36
CA GLN A 70 6.33 -13.57 1.08
C GLN A 70 6.57 -14.92 0.40
N GLU A 71 7.54 -15.00 -0.52
CA GLU A 71 7.96 -16.26 -1.12
C GLU A 71 8.50 -17.24 -0.06
N ARG A 72 9.37 -16.77 0.85
CA ARG A 72 9.91 -17.60 1.95
C ARG A 72 8.83 -18.07 2.93
N LEU A 73 7.87 -17.22 3.25
CA LEU A 73 6.72 -17.59 4.07
C LEU A 73 5.83 -18.62 3.38
N ALA A 74 5.64 -18.54 2.07
CA ALA A 74 4.90 -19.54 1.30
C ALA A 74 5.63 -20.90 1.31
N ASP A 75 6.97 -20.90 1.16
CA ASP A 75 7.80 -22.10 1.27
C ASP A 75 7.66 -22.77 2.65
N ILE A 76 7.72 -21.98 3.74
CA ILE A 76 7.53 -22.45 5.11
C ILE A 76 6.13 -23.05 5.29
N ASN A 77 5.08 -22.36 4.83
CA ASN A 77 3.71 -22.83 4.94
C ASN A 77 3.49 -24.14 4.18
N SER A 78 4.04 -24.25 2.97
CA SER A 78 4.00 -25.49 2.18
C SER A 78 4.70 -26.65 2.90
N LEU A 79 5.89 -26.38 3.47
CA LEU A 79 6.64 -27.38 4.26
C LEU A 79 5.86 -27.83 5.50
N LEU A 80 5.25 -26.89 6.23
CA LEU A 80 4.43 -27.22 7.40
C LEU A 80 3.21 -28.07 7.01
N GLN A 81 2.53 -27.69 5.93
CA GLN A 81 1.38 -28.43 5.43
C GLN A 81 1.77 -29.85 5.01
N GLU A 82 2.91 -30.02 4.31
CA GLU A 82 3.46 -31.32 3.95
C GLU A 82 3.77 -32.15 5.19
N SER A 83 4.55 -31.63 6.14
CA SER A 83 4.98 -32.32 7.34
C SER A 83 3.81 -32.73 8.27
N ILE A 84 2.81 -31.82 8.41
CA ILE A 84 1.62 -32.08 9.23
C ILE A 84 0.74 -33.15 8.56
N SER A 85 0.52 -33.05 7.24
CA SER A 85 -0.28 -34.06 6.51
C SER A 85 0.37 -35.43 6.51
N ALA A 86 1.70 -35.51 6.46
CA ALA A 86 2.47 -36.73 6.46
C ALA A 86 2.96 -37.15 7.87
N VAL A 87 2.40 -36.59 8.95
CA VAL A 87 2.91 -36.82 10.33
C VAL A 87 3.00 -38.29 10.72
N ARG A 88 2.07 -39.12 10.24
CA ARG A 88 2.11 -40.58 10.49
C ARG A 88 3.32 -41.24 9.84
N VAL A 89 3.68 -40.81 8.64
CA VAL A 89 4.85 -41.30 7.92
C VAL A 89 6.13 -40.86 8.62
N VAL A 90 6.23 -39.57 8.97
CA VAL A 90 7.36 -39.00 9.73
C VAL A 90 7.59 -39.81 11.03
N LYS A 91 6.51 -40.10 11.78
CA LYS A 91 6.56 -40.89 13.01
C LYS A 91 6.95 -42.33 12.77
N SER A 92 6.41 -42.98 11.73
CA SER A 92 6.72 -44.39 11.41
C SER A 92 8.18 -44.62 11.06
N PHE A 93 8.83 -43.59 10.44
CA PHE A 93 10.24 -43.64 10.06
C PHE A 93 11.17 -42.93 11.05
N VAL A 94 10.65 -42.43 12.18
CA VAL A 94 11.42 -41.70 13.22
C VAL A 94 12.25 -40.56 12.61
N ARG A 95 11.62 -39.78 11.72
CA ARG A 95 12.27 -38.71 10.95
C ARG A 95 11.97 -37.28 11.46
N GLU A 96 11.54 -37.14 12.71
CA GLU A 96 11.20 -35.83 13.29
C GLU A 96 12.41 -34.88 13.26
N ARG A 97 13.59 -35.40 13.58
CA ARG A 97 14.82 -34.57 13.57
C ARG A 97 15.12 -34.02 12.16
N TYR A 98 14.90 -34.83 11.13
CA TYR A 98 15.08 -34.40 9.74
C TYR A 98 14.11 -33.27 9.36
N GLU A 99 12.82 -33.41 9.73
CA GLU A 99 11.81 -32.36 9.45
C GLU A 99 12.10 -31.07 10.23
N ILE A 100 12.56 -31.20 11.49
CA ILE A 100 12.98 -30.01 12.28
C ILE A 100 14.16 -29.30 11.60
N GLU A 101 15.17 -30.03 11.14
CA GLU A 101 16.32 -29.43 10.45
C GLU A 101 15.90 -28.79 9.12
N ARG A 102 14.99 -29.41 8.39
CA ARG A 102 14.40 -28.87 7.14
C ARG A 102 13.65 -27.58 7.40
N PHE A 103 12.84 -27.53 8.48
CA PHE A 103 12.14 -26.33 8.90
C PHE A 103 13.11 -25.21 9.32
N HIS A 104 14.10 -25.53 10.15
CA HIS A 104 15.10 -24.55 10.57
C HIS A 104 15.83 -23.93 9.40
N ARG A 105 16.15 -24.69 8.36
CA ARG A 105 16.79 -24.16 7.15
C ARG A 105 15.90 -23.16 6.43
N GLN A 106 14.62 -23.45 6.25
CA GLN A 106 13.69 -22.52 5.61
C GLN A 106 13.44 -21.26 6.48
N ASN A 107 13.33 -21.47 7.79
CA ASN A 107 13.17 -20.36 8.73
C ASN A 107 14.40 -19.42 8.75
N GLU A 108 15.61 -19.96 8.63
CA GLU A 108 16.83 -19.17 8.52
C GLU A 108 16.85 -18.33 7.24
N LEU A 109 16.41 -18.88 6.11
CA LEU A 109 16.28 -18.12 4.85
C LEU A 109 15.26 -16.99 4.97
N ASN A 110 14.14 -17.23 5.66
CA ASN A 110 13.15 -16.19 5.94
C ASN A 110 13.73 -15.11 6.87
N PHE A 111 14.41 -15.52 7.94
CA PHE A 111 15.07 -14.59 8.87
C PHE A 111 16.06 -13.67 8.15
N GLN A 112 16.87 -14.21 7.25
CA GLN A 112 17.82 -13.40 6.47
C GLN A 112 17.10 -12.41 5.55
N ALA A 113 15.99 -12.81 4.93
CA ALA A 113 15.17 -11.92 4.11
C ALA A 113 14.54 -10.80 4.95
N GLU A 114 13.99 -11.13 6.11
CA GLU A 114 13.44 -10.14 7.05
C GLU A 114 14.52 -9.20 7.60
N MET A 115 15.68 -9.72 7.97
CA MET A 115 16.80 -8.91 8.45
C MET A 115 17.24 -7.89 7.41
N LYS A 116 17.30 -8.26 6.12
CA LYS A 116 17.58 -7.33 5.03
C LYS A 116 16.52 -6.23 4.92
N ASN A 117 15.25 -6.57 5.11
CA ASN A 117 14.15 -5.59 5.11
C ASN A 117 14.27 -4.63 6.30
N VAL A 118 14.56 -5.16 7.49
CA VAL A 118 14.80 -4.36 8.70
C VAL A 118 15.98 -3.41 8.51
N GLN A 119 17.10 -3.88 7.95
CA GLN A 119 18.27 -3.02 7.65
C GLN A 119 17.91 -1.87 6.70
N LEU A 120 17.15 -2.14 5.63
CA LEU A 120 16.68 -1.11 4.70
C LEU A 120 15.78 -0.08 5.38
N THR A 121 14.84 -0.53 6.23
CA THR A 121 13.95 0.34 6.99
C THR A 121 14.72 1.18 8.01
N SER A 122 15.68 0.56 8.70
CA SER A 122 16.52 1.23 9.70
C SER A 122 17.44 2.29 9.09
N LEU A 123 17.75 2.22 7.80
CA LEU A 123 18.51 3.25 7.10
C LEU A 123 17.62 4.35 6.53
N LEU A 124 16.40 4.01 6.12
CA LEU A 124 15.46 4.98 5.53
C LEU A 124 15.10 6.09 6.53
N THR A 125 14.70 5.70 7.75
CA THR A 125 14.23 6.66 8.76
C THR A 125 15.27 7.72 9.11
N PRO A 126 16.51 7.36 9.51
CA PRO A 126 17.56 8.36 9.78
C PRO A 126 17.93 9.22 8.56
N THR A 127 17.86 8.64 7.34
CA THR A 127 18.14 9.41 6.11
C THR A 127 17.13 10.53 5.92
N VAL A 128 15.84 10.22 6.10
CA VAL A 128 14.76 11.23 5.97
C VAL A 128 14.84 12.25 7.11
N GLU A 129 15.10 11.81 8.35
CA GLU A 129 15.24 12.69 9.51
C GLU A 129 16.44 13.62 9.36
N PHE A 130 17.56 13.14 8.83
CA PHE A 130 18.74 13.95 8.57
C PHE A 130 18.47 15.06 7.53
N LEU A 131 17.77 14.73 6.44
CA LEU A 131 17.36 15.72 5.45
C LEU A 131 16.41 16.77 6.06
N ALA A 132 15.46 16.33 6.89
CA ALA A 132 14.57 17.23 7.60
C ALA A 132 15.32 18.13 8.60
N ALA A 133 16.27 17.58 9.36
CA ALA A 133 17.10 18.37 10.30
C ALA A 133 17.93 19.43 9.59
N ILE A 134 18.54 19.11 8.45
CA ILE A 134 19.25 20.08 7.60
C ILE A 134 18.30 21.21 7.20
N THR A 135 17.11 20.88 6.74
CA THR A 135 16.11 21.87 6.31
C THR A 135 15.72 22.80 7.46
N VAL A 136 15.39 22.23 8.61
CA VAL A 136 15.06 23.01 9.82
C VAL A 136 16.23 23.90 10.23
N THR A 137 17.46 23.42 10.15
CA THR A 137 18.66 24.21 10.46
C THR A 137 18.79 25.41 9.51
N PHE A 138 18.58 25.23 8.20
CA PHE A 138 18.62 26.33 7.25
C PHE A 138 17.49 27.35 7.48
N ILE A 139 16.27 26.87 7.77
CA ILE A 139 15.14 27.73 8.09
C ILE A 139 15.44 28.56 9.35
N LEU A 140 15.96 27.95 10.40
CA LEU A 140 16.31 28.66 11.62
C LEU A 140 17.46 29.66 11.41
N TRP A 141 18.44 29.31 10.61
CA TRP A 141 19.58 30.19 10.34
C TRP A 141 19.14 31.40 9.53
N ILE A 142 18.51 31.20 8.38
CA ILE A 142 18.12 32.28 7.47
C ILE A 142 16.96 33.06 8.07
N GLY A 143 15.91 32.38 8.56
CA GLY A 143 14.77 33.02 9.18
C GLY A 143 15.12 33.75 10.49
N GLY A 144 16.05 33.20 11.28
CA GLY A 144 16.58 33.86 12.46
C GLY A 144 17.35 35.15 12.10
N TYR A 145 18.12 35.15 11.02
CA TYR A 145 18.80 36.32 10.50
C TYR A 145 17.79 37.41 10.06
N GLU A 146 16.70 37.03 9.35
CA GLU A 146 15.63 37.93 8.95
C GLU A 146 14.85 38.52 10.15
N VAL A 147 14.68 37.71 11.21
CA VAL A 147 14.08 38.22 12.47
C VAL A 147 14.97 39.26 13.12
N VAL A 148 16.29 39.09 13.14
CA VAL A 148 17.23 40.07 13.70
C VAL A 148 17.24 41.36 12.87
N GLN A 149 17.04 41.27 11.55
CA GLN A 149 16.97 42.43 10.66
C GLN A 149 15.59 43.17 10.72
N GLY A 150 14.57 42.51 11.29
CA GLY A 150 13.24 43.05 11.40
C GLY A 150 12.34 42.79 10.16
N ASP A 151 12.83 41.99 9.20
CA ASP A 151 12.08 41.61 7.99
C ASP A 151 11.03 40.54 8.28
N LEU A 152 11.27 39.71 9.30
CA LEU A 152 10.37 38.64 9.76
C LEU A 152 10.12 38.77 11.26
N THR A 153 8.91 38.41 11.75
CA THR A 153 8.65 38.34 13.18
C THR A 153 9.00 36.98 13.73
N ALA A 154 9.44 36.89 15.00
CA ALA A 154 9.70 35.61 15.64
C ALA A 154 8.48 34.67 15.62
N GLY A 155 7.26 35.22 15.77
CA GLY A 155 6.00 34.45 15.65
C GLY A 155 5.77 33.90 14.25
N ALA A 156 6.11 34.67 13.21
CA ALA A 156 6.02 34.21 11.81
C ALA A 156 7.02 33.08 11.52
N LEU A 157 8.24 33.14 12.06
CA LEU A 157 9.23 32.06 11.94
C LEU A 157 8.75 30.78 12.60
N VAL A 158 8.15 30.85 13.80
CA VAL A 158 7.58 29.67 14.48
C VAL A 158 6.39 29.10 13.70
N ALA A 159 5.50 29.98 13.18
CA ALA A 159 4.39 29.55 12.32
C ALA A 159 4.92 28.88 11.04
N PHE A 160 5.94 29.44 10.40
CA PHE A 160 6.58 28.88 9.21
C PHE A 160 7.15 27.48 9.50
N LEU A 161 7.89 27.29 10.59
CA LEU A 161 8.42 25.98 11.00
C LEU A 161 7.31 24.97 11.20
N THR A 162 6.20 25.37 11.80
CA THR A 162 5.03 24.50 12.01
C THR A 162 4.47 24.02 10.68
N TYR A 163 4.29 24.92 9.69
CA TYR A 163 3.86 24.52 8.35
C TYR A 163 4.87 23.66 7.63
N ALA A 164 6.16 24.00 7.69
CA ALA A 164 7.22 23.25 7.03
C ALA A 164 7.32 21.79 7.52
N VAL A 165 7.29 21.58 8.84
CA VAL A 165 7.34 20.24 9.45
C VAL A 165 6.08 19.42 9.10
N ASN A 166 4.93 20.06 9.09
CA ASN A 166 3.66 19.37 8.79
C ASN A 166 3.42 19.14 7.29
N LEU A 167 4.15 19.77 6.39
CA LEU A 167 3.95 19.68 4.94
C LEU A 167 4.08 18.25 4.39
N ALA A 168 4.88 17.40 5.05
CA ALA A 168 5.08 16.01 4.64
C ALA A 168 3.83 15.13 4.85
N ASN A 169 2.93 15.48 5.78
CA ASN A 169 1.77 14.66 6.13
C ASN A 169 0.71 14.61 5.01
N PRO A 170 0.26 15.75 4.45
CA PRO A 170 -0.65 15.75 3.29
C PRO A 170 -0.07 14.98 2.10
N VAL A 171 1.21 15.16 1.79
CA VAL A 171 1.87 14.45 0.67
C VAL A 171 1.83 12.93 0.86
N LYS A 172 2.13 12.43 2.07
CA LYS A 172 2.05 11.00 2.40
C LYS A 172 0.62 10.46 2.30
N ARG A 173 -0.37 11.25 2.74
CA ARG A 173 -1.80 10.86 2.69
C ARG A 173 -2.31 10.80 1.26
N ILE A 174 -2.04 11.83 0.45
CA ILE A 174 -2.40 11.85 -0.98
C ILE A 174 -1.77 10.65 -1.72
N SER A 175 -0.50 10.34 -1.46
CA SER A 175 0.17 9.17 -2.06
C SER A 175 -0.52 7.84 -1.69
N ARG A 176 -1.03 7.69 -0.45
CA ARG A 176 -1.79 6.51 -0.03
C ARG A 176 -3.16 6.43 -0.70
N ILE A 177 -3.83 7.58 -0.87
CA ILE A 177 -5.12 7.65 -1.56
C ILE A 177 -4.97 7.15 -2.99
N TYR A 178 -3.91 7.57 -3.71
CA TYR A 178 -3.63 7.10 -5.07
C TYR A 178 -3.57 5.57 -5.14
N GLY A 179 -2.86 4.91 -4.22
CA GLY A 179 -2.81 3.44 -4.16
C GLY A 179 -4.17 2.79 -3.85
N THR A 180 -5.04 3.45 -3.09
CA THR A 180 -6.39 2.94 -2.81
C THR A 180 -7.30 3.10 -4.02
N VAL A 181 -7.22 4.24 -4.72
CA VAL A 181 -7.96 4.46 -5.98
C VAL A 181 -7.59 3.43 -7.04
N GLN A 182 -6.30 3.10 -7.21
CA GLN A 182 -5.88 2.07 -8.15
C GLN A 182 -6.48 0.69 -7.84
N ARG A 183 -6.55 0.32 -6.56
CA ARG A 183 -7.23 -0.93 -6.15
C ARG A 183 -8.73 -0.89 -6.39
N ALA A 184 -9.35 0.26 -6.17
CA ALA A 184 -10.78 0.43 -6.42
C ALA A 184 -11.11 0.37 -7.92
N MET A 185 -10.26 0.93 -8.79
CA MET A 185 -10.40 0.78 -10.24
C MET A 185 -10.36 -0.68 -10.66
N ALA A 186 -9.39 -1.46 -10.16
CA ALA A 186 -9.31 -2.89 -10.44
C ALA A 186 -10.53 -3.67 -9.87
N ALA A 187 -11.13 -3.21 -8.77
CA ALA A 187 -12.36 -3.78 -8.24
C ALA A 187 -13.56 -3.38 -9.10
N ALA A 188 -13.59 -2.13 -9.63
CA ALA A 188 -14.62 -1.67 -10.56
C ALA A 188 -14.66 -2.52 -11.82
N ASP A 189 -13.49 -2.75 -12.45
CA ASP A 189 -13.40 -3.59 -13.64
C ASP A 189 -14.07 -4.96 -13.39
N ARG A 190 -13.72 -5.63 -12.28
CA ARG A 190 -14.34 -6.93 -11.94
C ARG A 190 -15.84 -6.87 -11.66
N VAL A 191 -16.33 -5.78 -11.09
CA VAL A 191 -17.77 -5.59 -10.85
C VAL A 191 -18.50 -5.38 -12.17
N PHE A 192 -17.94 -4.54 -13.06
CA PHE A 192 -18.52 -4.30 -14.38
C PHE A 192 -18.46 -5.54 -15.28
N ASP A 193 -17.38 -6.33 -15.23
CA ASP A 193 -17.27 -7.61 -15.92
C ASP A 193 -18.45 -8.56 -15.57
N VAL A 194 -18.88 -8.54 -14.30
CA VAL A 194 -20.03 -9.35 -13.86
C VAL A 194 -21.37 -8.73 -14.30
N ILE A 195 -21.48 -7.39 -14.28
CA ILE A 195 -22.71 -6.69 -14.69
C ILE A 195 -22.92 -6.81 -16.20
N ASP A 196 -21.84 -6.70 -16.97
CA ASP A 196 -21.86 -6.74 -18.44
C ASP A 196 -21.79 -8.17 -18.99
N MET A 197 -21.77 -9.19 -18.09
CA MET A 197 -21.76 -10.60 -18.49
C MET A 197 -23.07 -10.92 -19.19
N GLU A 198 -23.00 -11.23 -20.48
CA GLU A 198 -24.16 -11.69 -21.25
C GLU A 198 -24.65 -13.03 -20.70
N GLU A 199 -25.96 -13.13 -20.52
CA GLU A 199 -26.60 -14.41 -20.18
C GLU A 199 -26.33 -15.41 -21.30
N THR A 200 -25.57 -16.45 -21.01
CA THR A 200 -25.27 -17.51 -21.99
C THR A 200 -26.44 -18.49 -22.20
N ILE A 201 -27.44 -18.46 -21.31
CA ILE A 201 -28.61 -19.34 -21.36
C ILE A 201 -29.83 -18.49 -21.67
N HIS A 202 -30.24 -18.53 -22.93
CA HIS A 202 -31.46 -17.88 -23.39
C HIS A 202 -32.51 -18.94 -23.75
N ASP A 203 -33.77 -18.61 -23.48
CA ASP A 203 -34.85 -19.40 -23.98
C ASP A 203 -34.89 -19.38 -25.52
N LYS A 204 -35.07 -20.54 -26.16
CA LYS A 204 -35.24 -20.58 -27.60
C LYS A 204 -36.52 -19.88 -28.02
N GLU A 205 -36.54 -19.26 -29.22
CA GLU A 205 -37.77 -18.74 -29.80
C GLU A 205 -38.80 -19.85 -29.84
N GLY A 206 -39.95 -19.63 -29.18
CA GLY A 206 -41.04 -20.62 -29.08
C GLY A 206 -40.87 -21.64 -27.93
N ALA A 207 -40.01 -21.39 -26.95
CA ALA A 207 -39.92 -22.22 -25.75
C ALA A 207 -41.30 -22.29 -25.06
N VAL A 208 -41.75 -23.52 -24.75
CA VAL A 208 -43.00 -23.75 -24.04
C VAL A 208 -42.76 -23.86 -22.55
N PRO A 209 -43.67 -23.33 -21.71
CA PRO A 209 -43.57 -23.51 -20.26
C PRO A 209 -43.50 -25.00 -19.90
N LEU A 210 -42.61 -25.31 -18.94
CA LEU A 210 -42.45 -26.67 -18.44
C LEU A 210 -43.78 -27.11 -17.80
N PRO A 211 -44.41 -28.27 -18.25
CA PRO A 211 -45.60 -28.77 -17.63
C PRO A 211 -45.34 -29.26 -16.20
N GLU A 212 -46.42 -29.56 -15.45
CA GLU A 212 -46.30 -30.07 -14.09
C GLU A 212 -45.43 -31.34 -14.07
N ILE A 213 -44.33 -31.31 -13.26
CA ILE A 213 -43.29 -32.33 -13.29
C ILE A 213 -43.69 -33.53 -12.44
N GLU A 214 -43.89 -34.71 -13.05
CA GLU A 214 -44.12 -35.97 -12.34
C GLU A 214 -42.82 -36.59 -11.71
N GLY A 215 -41.69 -35.91 -11.81
CA GLY A 215 -40.42 -36.38 -11.24
C GLY A 215 -39.71 -37.50 -12.01
N ARG A 216 -40.14 -37.81 -13.24
CA ARG A 216 -39.49 -38.81 -14.07
C ARG A 216 -38.40 -38.19 -14.94
N VAL A 217 -37.14 -38.60 -14.75
CA VAL A 217 -36.00 -38.18 -15.57
C VAL A 217 -35.51 -39.38 -16.40
N ALA A 218 -35.48 -39.26 -17.71
CA ALA A 218 -34.92 -40.27 -18.61
C ALA A 218 -33.85 -39.58 -19.48
N VAL A 219 -32.64 -40.14 -19.43
CA VAL A 219 -31.53 -39.70 -20.29
C VAL A 219 -31.34 -40.76 -21.38
N LYS A 220 -31.54 -40.33 -22.65
CA LYS A 220 -31.41 -41.22 -23.81
C LYS A 220 -30.43 -40.59 -24.80
N ASP A 221 -29.48 -41.38 -25.25
CA ASP A 221 -28.54 -41.05 -26.35
C ASP A 221 -27.86 -39.68 -26.19
N VAL A 222 -27.32 -39.36 -24.96
CA VAL A 222 -26.61 -38.12 -24.70
C VAL A 222 -25.11 -38.36 -24.87
N SER A 223 -24.52 -37.62 -25.78
CA SER A 223 -23.04 -37.57 -25.99
C SER A 223 -22.52 -36.19 -25.63
N PHE A 224 -21.38 -36.13 -24.96
CA PHE A 224 -20.61 -34.91 -24.70
C PHE A 224 -19.33 -34.97 -25.50
N SER A 225 -18.95 -33.88 -26.09
CA SER A 225 -17.67 -33.66 -26.78
C SER A 225 -16.96 -32.46 -26.20
#